data_b217560fa272cb0a01e0e13a396fb01b
#
_entry.id   b217560fa272cb0a01e0e13a396fb01b
#
_cell.length_a   1.000
_cell.length_b   1.000
_cell.length_c   1.000
_cell.angle_alpha   90.00
_cell.angle_beta   90.00
_cell.angle_gamma   90.00
#
_symmetry.space_group_name_H-M   'P 1'
#
loop_
_entity.id
_entity.type
_entity.pdbx_description
1 polymer ?
#
loop_
_entity_poly.entity_id
_entity_poly.type
_entity_poly.pdbx_seq_one_letter_code
_entity_poly.pdbx_strand_id
1 'polypeptide(L)'
;AEQWQIQPEYLLVDGYNIIFSWDELNALAKESLDAARHKLMDILCNYQGYQKCNLILVFDAYRVPGSPGSIEQYHNIHVVYTKEAETADMFIEHVTHEIGKDRRVRVATSDGMEQIIILGHGALRVSARMFHEEVQNVEQQIRKLVQGEA
;
A
#
# COMPACT_ATOMS: atom_id res chain seq x y z
N ALA A 1 -10.72 -19.51 -22.57
CA ALA A 1 -11.47 -18.60 -21.90
C ALA A 1 -10.86 -18.17 -20.57
N GLU A 2 -10.40 -19.10 -19.74
CA GLU A 2 -9.82 -18.74 -18.46
C GLU A 2 -8.57 -17.90 -18.64
N GLN A 3 -7.85 -18.13 -19.70
CA GLN A 3 -6.63 -17.37 -19.93
C GLN A 3 -6.92 -15.89 -20.20
N TRP A 4 -8.16 -15.54 -20.43
CA TRP A 4 -8.53 -14.15 -20.62
C TRP A 4 -8.75 -13.41 -19.31
N GLN A 5 -8.81 -14.11 -18.21
CA GLN A 5 -9.00 -13.49 -16.92
C GLN A 5 -7.69 -12.84 -16.48
N ILE A 6 -7.75 -11.54 -16.24
CA ILE A 6 -6.59 -10.81 -15.76
C ILE A 6 -6.44 -11.11 -14.28
N GLN A 7 -5.27 -11.63 -13.90
CA GLN A 7 -4.98 -11.86 -12.50
C GLN A 7 -4.92 -10.52 -11.76
N PRO A 8 -5.54 -10.41 -10.59
CA PRO A 8 -5.46 -9.18 -9.81
C PRO A 8 -4.00 -8.88 -9.47
N GLU A 9 -3.64 -7.62 -9.58
CA GLU A 9 -2.28 -7.27 -9.21
C GLU A 9 -2.16 -7.20 -7.68
N TYR A 10 -0.95 -7.40 -7.21
CA TYR A 10 -0.63 -7.17 -5.81
C TYR A 10 -0.08 -5.76 -5.67
N LEU A 11 -0.57 -5.06 -4.65
CA LEU A 11 -0.06 -3.74 -4.32
C LEU A 11 0.41 -3.76 -2.88
N LEU A 12 1.71 -3.58 -2.71
CA LEU A 12 2.33 -3.51 -1.39
C LEU A 12 2.57 -2.04 -1.08
N VAL A 13 2.12 -1.59 0.07
CA VAL A 13 2.23 -0.19 0.46
C VAL A 13 3.09 -0.08 1.71
N ASP A 14 4.17 0.71 1.61
CA ASP A 14 5.06 0.99 2.73
C ASP A 14 4.40 2.07 3.58
N GLY A 15 3.68 1.67 4.61
CA GLY A 15 2.76 2.52 5.33
C GLY A 15 3.36 3.80 5.89
N TYR A 16 4.44 3.70 6.63
CA TYR A 16 5.03 4.91 7.23
C TYR A 16 5.66 5.82 6.19
N ASN A 17 6.23 5.28 5.14
CA ASN A 17 6.75 6.11 4.06
C ASN A 17 5.64 6.91 3.41
N ILE A 18 4.49 6.29 3.19
CA ILE A 18 3.34 6.99 2.62
C ILE A 18 2.81 8.05 3.60
N ILE A 19 2.65 7.68 4.87
CA ILE A 19 2.15 8.63 5.88
C ILE A 19 3.01 9.88 5.94
N PHE A 20 4.34 9.71 5.98
CA PHE A 20 5.23 10.85 6.13
C PHE A 20 5.44 11.61 4.81
N SER A 21 5.06 11.02 3.68
CA SER A 21 5.20 11.68 2.37
C SER A 21 3.95 12.46 1.98
N TRP A 22 2.77 12.02 2.41
CA TRP A 22 1.53 12.72 2.07
C TRP A 22 1.26 13.80 3.11
N ASP A 23 1.12 15.05 2.67
CA ASP A 23 1.02 16.19 3.58
C ASP A 23 -0.09 16.03 4.62
N GLU A 24 -1.26 15.61 4.19
CA GLU A 24 -2.40 15.47 5.10
C GLU A 24 -2.17 14.39 6.16
N LEU A 25 -1.54 13.30 5.78
CA LEU A 25 -1.24 12.22 6.74
C LEU A 25 -0.05 12.58 7.62
N ASN A 26 0.93 13.29 7.07
CA ASN A 26 2.07 13.73 7.86
C ASN A 26 1.63 14.71 8.95
N ALA A 27 0.73 15.63 8.60
CA ALA A 27 0.18 16.56 9.59
C ALA A 27 -0.58 15.81 10.68
N LEU A 28 -1.39 14.84 10.30
CA LEU A 28 -2.15 14.04 11.26
C LEU A 28 -1.23 13.22 12.16
N ALA A 29 -0.14 12.70 11.60
CA ALA A 29 0.82 11.90 12.36
C ALA A 29 1.50 12.70 13.47
N LYS A 30 1.65 14.01 13.27
CA LYS A 30 2.24 14.87 14.31
C LYS A 30 1.33 14.97 15.54
N GLU A 31 0.03 14.81 15.35
CA GLU A 31 -0.92 14.82 16.45
C GLU A 31 -1.12 13.41 17.01
N SER A 32 -1.25 12.43 16.13
CA SER A 32 -1.46 11.04 16.52
C SER A 32 -1.04 10.13 15.39
N LEU A 33 0.00 9.35 15.62
CA LEU A 33 0.45 8.38 14.62
C LEU A 33 -0.61 7.30 14.40
N ASP A 34 -1.30 6.92 15.49
CA ASP A 34 -2.37 5.94 15.38
C ASP A 34 -3.50 6.43 14.49
N ALA A 35 -3.87 7.71 14.63
CA ALA A 35 -4.90 8.30 13.78
C ALA A 35 -4.47 8.33 12.31
N ALA A 36 -3.19 8.61 12.07
CA ALA A 36 -2.66 8.61 10.70
C ALA A 36 -2.71 7.21 10.09
N ARG A 37 -2.35 6.18 10.87
CA ARG A 37 -2.43 4.80 10.39
C ARG A 37 -3.86 4.44 10.01
N HIS A 38 -4.82 4.76 10.87
CA HIS A 38 -6.21 4.43 10.61
C HIS A 38 -6.76 5.19 9.41
N LYS A 39 -6.37 6.46 9.26
CA LYS A 39 -6.78 7.23 8.10
C LYS A 39 -6.27 6.62 6.81
N LEU A 40 -5.01 6.22 6.80
CA LEU A 40 -4.44 5.55 5.62
C LEU A 40 -5.16 4.24 5.34
N MET A 41 -5.45 3.46 6.38
CA MET A 41 -6.16 2.20 6.23
C MET A 41 -7.52 2.42 5.56
N ASP A 42 -8.26 3.43 6.00
CA ASP A 42 -9.56 3.75 5.42
C ASP A 42 -9.46 4.21 3.97
N ILE A 43 -8.48 5.06 3.68
CA ILE A 43 -8.23 5.52 2.30
C ILE A 43 -7.96 4.33 1.39
N LEU A 44 -7.13 3.41 1.86
CA LEU A 44 -6.74 2.26 1.04
C LEU A 44 -7.87 1.24 0.90
N CYS A 45 -8.77 1.15 1.87
CA CYS A 45 -9.94 0.30 1.73
C CYS A 45 -10.83 0.81 0.59
N ASN A 46 -11.04 2.11 0.51
CA ASN A 46 -11.83 2.69 -0.56
C ASN A 46 -11.14 2.49 -1.92
N TYR A 47 -9.84 2.69 -1.94
CA TYR A 47 -9.06 2.48 -3.16
C TYR A 47 -9.17 1.03 -3.64
N GLN A 48 -9.00 0.07 -2.72
CA GLN A 48 -9.09 -1.34 -3.07
C GLN A 48 -10.49 -1.70 -3.59
N GLY A 49 -11.53 -1.13 -2.97
CA GLY A 49 -12.90 -1.41 -3.39
C GLY A 49 -13.15 -1.02 -4.83
N TYR A 50 -12.47 0.01 -5.30
CA TYR A 50 -12.60 0.46 -6.70
C TYR A 50 -11.66 -0.33 -7.62
N GLN A 51 -10.39 -0.48 -7.24
CA GLN A 51 -9.38 -1.08 -8.10
C GLN A 51 -9.37 -2.61 -8.09
N LYS A 52 -9.89 -3.22 -7.03
CA LYS A 52 -9.98 -4.67 -6.93
C LYS A 52 -8.62 -5.37 -6.95
N CYS A 53 -7.59 -4.72 -6.43
CA CYS A 53 -6.26 -5.33 -6.32
C CYS A 53 -6.12 -6.07 -4.98
N ASN A 54 -5.09 -6.90 -4.87
CA ASN A 54 -4.71 -7.49 -3.58
C ASN A 54 -3.80 -6.50 -2.87
N LEU A 55 -4.35 -5.79 -1.90
CA LEU A 55 -3.63 -4.71 -1.24
C LEU A 55 -3.11 -5.15 0.12
N ILE A 56 -1.80 -4.99 0.31
CA ILE A 56 -1.13 -5.32 1.56
C ILE A 56 -0.43 -4.07 2.07
N LEU A 57 -0.91 -3.54 3.18
CA LEU A 57 -0.33 -2.37 3.83
C LEU A 57 0.63 -2.85 4.90
N VAL A 58 1.88 -2.40 4.83
CA VAL A 58 2.93 -2.89 5.71
C VAL A 58 3.38 -1.76 6.64
N PHE A 59 3.28 -2.00 7.94
CA PHE A 59 3.79 -1.08 8.95
C PHE A 59 5.02 -1.67 9.60
N ASP A 60 6.08 -0.89 9.62
CA ASP A 60 7.36 -1.27 10.21
C ASP A 60 7.26 -1.24 11.72
N ALA A 61 7.39 -2.39 12.34
CA ALA A 61 7.43 -2.50 13.79
C ALA A 61 8.84 -2.87 14.27
N TYR A 62 9.84 -2.62 13.44
CA TYR A 62 11.23 -2.97 13.68
C TYR A 62 11.73 -2.55 15.07
N ARG A 63 11.31 -1.35 15.50
CA ARG A 63 11.78 -0.77 16.75
C ARG A 63 10.88 -1.04 17.95
N VAL A 64 9.85 -1.88 17.77
CA VAL A 64 8.99 -2.25 18.87
C VAL A 64 9.58 -3.50 19.51
N PRO A 65 10.17 -3.40 20.71
CA PRO A 65 10.82 -4.57 21.35
C PRO A 65 9.83 -5.71 21.52
N GLY A 66 10.26 -6.89 21.11
CA GLY A 66 9.43 -8.08 21.28
C GLY A 66 8.24 -8.21 20.35
N SER A 67 8.16 -7.35 19.34
CA SER A 67 7.06 -7.45 18.39
C SER A 67 7.09 -8.82 17.68
N PRO A 68 6.04 -9.64 17.81
CA PRO A 68 6.01 -10.93 17.15
C PRO A 68 5.59 -10.84 15.69
N GLY A 69 5.22 -9.64 15.25
CA GLY A 69 4.61 -9.46 13.96
C GLY A 69 3.16 -9.89 13.94
N SER A 70 2.40 -9.38 13.03
CA SER A 70 1.01 -9.80 12.85
C SER A 70 0.56 -9.50 11.44
N ILE A 71 -0.39 -10.30 10.96
CA ILE A 71 -1.08 -10.07 9.70
C ILE A 71 -2.56 -10.03 10.03
N GLU A 72 -3.18 -8.90 9.80
CA GLU A 72 -4.58 -8.69 10.12
C GLU A 72 -5.35 -8.34 8.86
N GLN A 73 -6.61 -8.69 8.84
CA GLN A 73 -7.48 -8.25 7.78
C GLN A 73 -8.28 -7.05 8.29
N TYR A 74 -8.16 -5.94 7.58
CA TYR A 74 -8.92 -4.73 7.89
C TYR A 74 -9.87 -4.49 6.74
N HIS A 75 -11.15 -4.85 6.94
CA HIS A 75 -12.16 -4.83 5.89
C HIS A 75 -11.68 -5.59 4.65
N ASN A 76 -11.36 -4.91 3.58
CA ASN A 76 -10.98 -5.53 2.30
C ASN A 76 -9.50 -5.47 2.00
N ILE A 77 -8.67 -5.07 2.96
CA ILE A 77 -7.22 -5.05 2.77
C ILE A 77 -6.54 -5.86 3.87
N HIS A 78 -5.28 -6.20 3.63
CA HIS A 78 -4.45 -6.84 4.64
C HIS A 78 -3.49 -5.82 5.22
N VAL A 79 -3.31 -5.85 6.54
CA VAL A 79 -2.39 -4.97 7.24
C VAL A 79 -1.37 -5.84 7.96
N VAL A 80 -0.10 -5.57 7.69
CA VAL A 80 1.00 -6.32 8.26
C VAL A 80 1.79 -5.42 9.19
N TYR A 81 2.05 -5.90 10.40
CA TYR A 81 3.00 -5.27 11.32
C TYR A 81 4.20 -6.20 11.38
N THR A 82 5.38 -5.69 11.05
CA THR A 82 6.56 -6.56 10.94
C THR A 82 7.05 -7.01 12.30
N LYS A 83 7.84 -8.07 12.30
CA LYS A 83 8.45 -8.59 13.52
C LYS A 83 9.55 -7.67 14.00
N GLU A 84 9.96 -7.84 15.27
CA GLU A 84 11.16 -7.19 15.75
C GLU A 84 12.33 -7.53 14.83
N ALA A 85 13.16 -6.54 14.53
CA ALA A 85 14.32 -6.66 13.65
C ALA A 85 13.98 -6.89 12.17
N GLU A 86 12.70 -6.85 11.80
CA GLU A 86 12.30 -6.92 10.40
C GLU A 86 11.74 -5.56 9.96
N THR A 87 12.34 -4.96 8.93
CA THR A 87 11.83 -3.69 8.41
C THR A 87 10.74 -3.93 7.39
N ALA A 88 9.95 -2.89 7.11
CA ALA A 88 8.95 -2.97 6.05
C ALA A 88 9.61 -3.29 4.72
N ASP A 89 10.75 -2.67 4.42
CA ASP A 89 11.48 -2.95 3.18
C ASP A 89 11.85 -4.42 3.06
N MET A 90 12.35 -5.01 4.14
CA MET A 90 12.72 -6.42 4.12
C MET A 90 11.52 -7.31 3.88
N PHE A 91 10.41 -7.01 4.54
CA PHE A 91 9.18 -7.76 4.36
C PHE A 91 8.67 -7.64 2.92
N ILE A 92 8.62 -6.43 2.40
CA ILE A 92 8.13 -6.16 1.04
C ILE A 92 9.01 -6.88 0.01
N GLU A 93 10.32 -6.82 0.19
CA GLU A 93 11.23 -7.49 -0.72
C GLU A 93 11.03 -8.99 -0.71
N HIS A 94 10.86 -9.56 0.48
CA HIS A 94 10.63 -11.00 0.62
C HIS A 94 9.35 -11.43 -0.08
N VAL A 95 8.25 -10.71 0.17
CA VAL A 95 6.97 -11.04 -0.43
C VAL A 95 7.03 -10.85 -1.95
N THR A 96 7.66 -9.78 -2.41
CA THR A 96 7.82 -9.54 -3.84
C THR A 96 8.56 -10.70 -4.52
N HIS A 97 9.60 -11.20 -3.85
CA HIS A 97 10.35 -12.34 -4.37
C HIS A 97 9.47 -13.58 -4.50
N GLU A 98 8.61 -13.81 -3.50
CA GLU A 98 7.78 -15.00 -3.47
C GLU A 98 6.66 -14.96 -4.50
N ILE A 99 6.01 -13.81 -4.68
CA ILE A 99 4.82 -13.72 -5.53
C ILE A 99 5.11 -13.12 -6.90
N GLY A 100 6.24 -12.44 -7.08
CA GLY A 100 6.51 -11.65 -8.28
C GLY A 100 6.68 -12.47 -9.55
N LYS A 101 6.96 -13.77 -9.43
CA LYS A 101 7.18 -14.61 -10.58
C LYS A 101 5.92 -14.82 -11.42
N ASP A 102 4.78 -14.90 -10.73
CA ASP A 102 3.53 -15.29 -11.38
C ASP A 102 2.46 -14.22 -11.31
N ARG A 103 2.76 -13.09 -10.67
CA ARG A 103 1.78 -12.05 -10.42
C ARG A 103 2.36 -10.69 -10.76
N ARG A 104 1.48 -9.77 -11.09
CA ARG A 104 1.90 -8.37 -11.24
C ARG A 104 1.96 -7.76 -9.85
N VAL A 105 3.08 -7.12 -9.54
CA VAL A 105 3.33 -6.55 -8.22
C VAL A 105 3.78 -5.11 -8.37
N ARG A 106 3.12 -4.23 -7.63
CA ARG A 106 3.57 -2.84 -7.49
C ARG A 106 3.87 -2.59 -6.03
N VAL A 107 4.86 -1.73 -5.78
CA VAL A 107 5.25 -1.35 -4.44
C VAL A 107 5.19 0.17 -4.34
N ALA A 108 4.33 0.69 -3.48
CA ALA A 108 4.20 2.12 -3.25
C ALA A 108 5.05 2.49 -2.04
N THR A 109 6.09 3.28 -2.27
CA THR A 109 6.99 3.69 -1.20
C THR A 109 7.66 5.00 -1.59
N SER A 110 8.03 5.80 -0.59
CA SER A 110 8.74 7.03 -0.84
C SER A 110 10.24 6.73 -0.80
N ASP A 111 10.91 6.94 -1.92
CA ASP A 111 12.35 6.73 -1.99
C ASP A 111 13.06 7.96 -2.51
N GLY A 112 12.36 9.07 -2.63
CA GLY A 112 12.92 10.30 -3.14
C GLY A 112 13.08 10.34 -4.65
N MET A 113 12.76 9.28 -5.34
CA MET A 113 12.82 9.20 -6.79
C MET A 113 11.42 9.23 -7.36
N GLU A 114 11.24 9.96 -8.43
CA GLU A 114 9.93 10.14 -9.03
C GLU A 114 9.70 9.23 -10.21
N GLN A 115 10.53 8.21 -10.33
CA GLN A 115 10.46 7.27 -11.44
C GLN A 115 9.90 5.96 -10.98
N ILE A 116 9.29 5.24 -11.90
CA ILE A 116 8.91 3.86 -11.68
C ILE A 116 10.17 3.02 -11.87
N ILE A 117 10.50 2.23 -10.87
CA ILE A 117 11.69 1.40 -10.89
C ILE A 117 11.24 -0.06 -10.93
N ILE A 118 11.79 -0.81 -11.86
CA ILE A 118 11.54 -2.24 -11.94
C ILE A 118 12.43 -2.93 -10.91
N LEU A 119 11.80 -3.62 -9.98
CA LEU A 119 12.49 -4.39 -8.97
C LEU A 119 12.71 -5.82 -9.47
N GLY A 120 13.42 -6.62 -8.69
CA GLY A 120 13.62 -8.00 -9.02
C GLY A 120 12.30 -8.71 -9.29
N HIS A 121 12.32 -9.67 -10.22
CA HIS A 121 11.15 -10.45 -10.60
C HIS A 121 10.03 -9.62 -11.25
N GLY A 122 10.37 -8.44 -11.79
CA GLY A 122 9.41 -7.66 -12.55
C GLY A 122 8.46 -6.80 -11.75
N ALA A 123 8.66 -6.70 -10.43
CA ALA A 123 7.85 -5.80 -9.63
C ALA A 123 8.20 -4.34 -9.94
N LEU A 124 7.20 -3.47 -9.87
CA LEU A 124 7.36 -2.05 -10.16
C LEU A 124 7.26 -1.24 -8.86
N ARG A 125 8.18 -0.30 -8.69
CA ARG A 125 8.12 0.63 -7.57
C ARG A 125 7.44 1.92 -8.03
N VAL A 126 6.46 2.38 -7.26
CA VAL A 126 5.73 3.62 -7.52
C VAL A 126 6.02 4.58 -6.39
N SER A 127 6.38 5.81 -6.71
CA SER A 127 6.69 6.79 -5.68
C SER A 127 5.42 7.15 -4.89
N ALA A 128 5.63 7.66 -3.66
CA ALA A 128 4.53 8.10 -2.83
C ALA A 128 3.71 9.18 -3.52
N ARG A 129 4.35 10.08 -4.26
CA ARG A 129 3.65 11.14 -4.96
C ARG A 129 2.78 10.61 -6.09
N MET A 130 3.32 9.71 -6.89
CA MET A 130 2.54 9.11 -7.98
C MET A 130 1.37 8.32 -7.43
N PHE A 131 1.59 7.60 -6.33
CA PHE A 131 0.53 6.84 -5.71
C PHE A 131 -0.56 7.76 -5.14
N HIS A 132 -0.16 8.90 -4.59
CA HIS A 132 -1.11 9.90 -4.09
C HIS A 132 -2.04 10.38 -5.20
N GLU A 133 -1.47 10.69 -6.36
CA GLU A 133 -2.25 11.12 -7.52
C GLU A 133 -3.21 10.03 -7.96
N GLU A 134 -2.75 8.80 -7.98
CA GLU A 134 -3.60 7.67 -8.36
C GLU A 134 -4.76 7.50 -7.39
N VAL A 135 -4.50 7.59 -6.10
CA VAL A 135 -5.54 7.47 -5.07
C VAL A 135 -6.55 8.61 -5.18
N GLN A 136 -6.06 9.84 -5.39
CA GLN A 136 -6.97 10.97 -5.55
C GLN A 136 -7.86 10.81 -6.78
N ASN A 137 -7.31 10.30 -7.86
CA ASN A 137 -8.09 10.06 -9.06
C ASN A 137 -9.18 9.02 -8.81
N VAL A 138 -8.85 7.95 -8.10
CA VAL A 138 -9.84 6.92 -7.73
C VAL A 138 -10.92 7.51 -6.84
N GLU A 139 -10.55 8.35 -5.89
CA GLU A 139 -11.54 9.00 -5.01
C GLU A 139 -12.52 9.85 -5.82
N GLN A 140 -12.03 10.54 -6.84
CA GLN A 140 -12.90 11.32 -7.71
C GLN A 140 -13.85 10.43 -8.49
N GLN A 141 -13.37 9.29 -8.98
CA GLN A 141 -14.22 8.35 -9.70
C GLN A 141 -15.30 7.78 -8.80
N ILE A 142 -14.96 7.44 -7.55
CA ILE A 142 -15.92 6.95 -6.59
C ILE A 142 -16.98 8.03 -6.32
N ARG A 143 -16.54 9.27 -6.16
CA ARG A 143 -17.45 10.37 -5.88
C ARG A 143 -18.46 10.56 -7.01
N LYS A 144 -17.99 10.46 -8.26
CA LYS A 144 -18.86 10.55 -9.42
C LYS A 144 -19.91 9.46 -9.43
N LEU A 145 -19.52 8.23 -9.10
CA LEU A 145 -20.45 7.11 -9.04
C LEU A 145 -21.51 7.32 -7.98
N VAL A 146 -21.10 7.78 -6.80
CA VAL A 146 -22.03 8.03 -5.68
C VAL A 146 -23.02 9.12 -6.03
N GLN A 147 -22.57 10.15 -6.76
CA GLN A 147 -23.42 11.27 -7.14
C GLN A 147 -24.28 11.00 -8.39
N GLY A 148 -24.10 9.82 -8.98
CA GLY A 148 -24.84 9.49 -10.19
C GLY A 148 -24.30 10.12 -11.46
N GLU A 149 -23.09 10.67 -11.40
CA GLU A 149 -22.42 11.24 -12.57
C GLU A 149 -21.56 10.16 -13.20
N ALA A 150 -21.85 9.82 -14.40
CA ALA A 150 -21.10 8.76 -15.07
C ALA A 150 -19.97 9.31 -15.93
#